data_2652dd113f93535140bb2e4f209d59f1
#
_entry.id   2652dd113f93535140bb2e4f209d59f1
#
_cell.length_a   1.000
_cell.length_b   1.000
_cell.length_c   1.000
_cell.angle_alpha   90.00
_cell.angle_beta   90.00
_cell.angle_gamma   90.00
#
_symmetry.space_group_name_H-M   'P 1'
#
loop_
_entity.id
_entity.type
_entity.pdbx_description
1 polymer ?
#
loop_
_entity_poly.entity_id
_entity_poly.type
_entity_poly.pdbx_seq_one_letter_code
_entity_poly.pdbx_strand_id
1 'polypeptide(L)'
;MHFHADGVRFQYPESWTMTREDGEEGWIVTVQRSDTAFFILRLDDQMPDVAVQTVLDTLRSDYPELEAEEVRETIAGQEAVGHDIQFFSLDLTNTCCTRVLSCEMGTLLAMWQADDLELAEVEPIFRAMCASLRVDE
;
A
#
# COMPACT_ATOMS: atom_id res chain seq x y z
N MET A 1 14.06 -8.31 7.13
CA MET A 1 13.48 -9.45 6.37
C MET A 1 13.17 -9.02 4.93
N HIS A 2 13.15 -9.98 4.05
CA HIS A 2 12.97 -9.75 2.61
C HIS A 2 11.79 -10.51 2.07
N PHE A 3 11.02 -9.87 1.20
CA PHE A 3 10.03 -10.55 0.37
C PHE A 3 10.53 -10.54 -1.07
N HIS A 4 10.33 -11.66 -1.79
CA HIS A 4 10.67 -11.77 -3.20
C HIS A 4 9.74 -12.76 -3.89
N ALA A 5 8.98 -12.27 -4.87
CA ALA A 5 8.11 -13.11 -5.70
C ALA A 5 7.75 -12.37 -6.99
N ASP A 6 7.67 -13.09 -8.10
CA ASP A 6 7.18 -12.60 -9.39
C ASP A 6 7.87 -11.29 -9.86
N GLY A 7 9.18 -11.20 -9.62
CA GLY A 7 9.96 -10.02 -10.03
C GLY A 7 9.80 -8.83 -9.09
N VAL A 8 9.14 -9.00 -7.96
CA VAL A 8 8.93 -7.96 -6.96
C VAL A 8 9.68 -8.32 -5.69
N ARG A 9 10.43 -7.36 -5.15
CA ARG A 9 11.14 -7.55 -3.88
C ARG A 9 11.14 -6.28 -3.07
N PHE A 10 11.09 -6.44 -1.75
CA PHE A 10 11.21 -5.33 -0.81
C PHE A 10 11.66 -5.85 0.56
N GLN A 11 12.07 -4.92 1.42
CA GLN A 11 12.49 -5.21 2.78
C GLN A 11 11.44 -4.70 3.75
N TYR A 12 11.27 -5.43 4.86
CA TYR A 12 10.34 -5.04 5.93
C TYR A 12 10.96 -5.36 7.30
N PRO A 13 10.46 -4.69 8.37
CA PRO A 13 11.02 -4.90 9.71
C PRO A 13 10.80 -6.35 10.19
N GLU A 14 11.83 -6.94 10.74
CA GLU A 14 11.78 -8.30 11.28
C GLU A 14 10.74 -8.45 12.39
N SER A 15 10.54 -7.39 13.17
CA SER A 15 9.60 -7.39 14.29
C SER A 15 8.12 -7.27 13.89
N TRP A 16 7.85 -6.94 12.62
CA TRP A 16 6.48 -6.86 12.12
C TRP A 16 6.04 -8.22 11.58
N THR A 17 4.73 -8.45 11.60
CA THR A 17 4.16 -9.71 11.12
C THR A 17 3.87 -9.63 9.62
N MET A 18 4.36 -10.60 8.87
CA MET A 18 4.09 -10.68 7.43
C MET A 18 3.20 -11.89 7.14
N THR A 19 2.14 -11.66 6.35
CA THR A 19 1.26 -12.72 5.85
C THR A 19 1.14 -12.60 4.34
N ARG A 20 0.88 -13.73 3.67
CA ARG A 20 0.70 -13.77 2.22
C ARG A 20 -0.51 -14.62 1.89
N GLU A 21 -1.33 -14.12 0.98
CA GLU A 21 -2.46 -14.86 0.42
C GLU A 21 -2.27 -14.92 -1.11
N ASP A 22 -2.39 -16.12 -1.67
CA ASP A 22 -2.30 -16.33 -3.11
C ASP A 22 -3.69 -16.50 -3.69
N GLY A 23 -3.93 -15.85 -4.84
CA GLY A 23 -5.17 -15.94 -5.58
C GLY A 23 -4.90 -16.37 -7.02
N GLU A 24 -5.95 -16.50 -7.81
CA GLU A 24 -5.83 -16.92 -9.21
C GLU A 24 -5.06 -15.93 -10.07
N GLU A 25 -5.15 -14.64 -9.76
CA GLU A 25 -4.60 -13.57 -10.59
C GLU A 25 -3.41 -12.86 -9.95
N GLY A 26 -2.99 -13.29 -8.79
CA GLY A 26 -1.87 -12.66 -8.10
C GLY A 26 -1.82 -13.02 -6.63
N TRP A 27 -1.33 -12.10 -5.83
CA TRP A 27 -1.15 -12.31 -4.41
C TRP A 27 -1.29 -11.01 -3.63
N ILE A 28 -1.52 -11.15 -2.32
CA ILE A 28 -1.54 -10.04 -1.38
C ILE A 28 -0.59 -10.36 -0.24
N VAL A 29 0.33 -9.44 0.02
CA VAL A 29 1.24 -9.50 1.17
C VAL A 29 0.87 -8.38 2.12
N THR A 30 0.68 -8.72 3.39
CA THR A 30 0.41 -7.75 4.45
C THR A 30 1.54 -7.80 5.45
N VAL A 31 2.13 -6.64 5.73
CA VAL A 31 3.16 -6.49 6.77
C VAL A 31 2.58 -5.53 7.80
N GLN A 32 2.38 -6.00 9.03
CA GLN A 32 1.71 -5.19 10.04
C GLN A 32 2.46 -5.14 11.36
N ARG A 33 2.44 -3.95 11.95
CA ARG A 33 2.91 -3.72 13.30
C ARG A 33 1.79 -4.01 14.31
N SER A 34 0.55 -3.64 13.92
CA SER A 34 -0.65 -3.78 14.73
C SER A 34 -1.87 -3.87 13.81
N ASP A 35 -3.05 -4.02 14.38
CA ASP A 35 -4.29 -4.03 13.58
C ASP A 35 -4.57 -2.68 12.90
N THR A 36 -3.95 -1.60 13.39
CA THR A 36 -4.20 -0.24 12.90
C THR A 36 -3.01 0.38 12.17
N ALA A 37 -1.89 -0.33 12.07
CA ALA A 37 -0.71 0.15 11.33
C ALA A 37 -0.15 -0.99 10.48
N PHE A 38 -0.34 -0.89 9.15
CA PHE A 38 0.02 -1.97 8.24
C PHE A 38 0.37 -1.45 6.85
N PHE A 39 1.11 -2.28 6.12
CA PHE A 39 1.52 -2.06 4.74
C PHE A 39 1.05 -3.27 3.92
N ILE A 40 0.38 -3.01 2.81
CA ILE A 40 -0.11 -4.05 1.91
C ILE A 40 0.53 -3.86 0.53
N LEU A 41 0.98 -4.96 -0.04
CA LEU A 41 1.45 -5.01 -1.41
C LEU A 41 0.63 -6.06 -2.14
N ARG A 42 -0.07 -5.65 -3.21
CA ARG A 42 -0.94 -6.55 -3.98
C ARG A 42 -0.55 -6.56 -5.44
N LEU A 43 -0.39 -7.75 -5.97
CA LEU A 43 -0.20 -7.98 -7.40
C LEU A 43 -1.48 -8.55 -7.99
N ASP A 44 -2.02 -7.93 -9.03
CA ASP A 44 -3.15 -8.46 -9.77
C ASP A 44 -3.11 -7.98 -11.23
N ASP A 45 -4.13 -8.35 -12.01
CA ASP A 45 -4.19 -8.03 -13.44
C ASP A 45 -5.07 -6.83 -13.77
N GLN A 46 -5.59 -6.12 -12.76
CA GLN A 46 -6.37 -4.90 -13.01
C GLN A 46 -5.48 -3.81 -13.63
N MET A 47 -6.09 -2.94 -14.42
CA MET A 47 -5.39 -1.75 -14.91
C MET A 47 -5.03 -0.84 -13.73
N PRO A 48 -3.88 -0.15 -13.77
CA PRO A 48 -3.44 0.66 -12.62
C PRO A 48 -4.47 1.70 -12.16
N ASP A 49 -5.11 2.40 -13.09
CA ASP A 49 -6.11 3.42 -12.76
C ASP A 49 -7.35 2.80 -12.11
N VAL A 50 -7.75 1.61 -12.56
CA VAL A 50 -8.88 0.88 -11.97
C VAL A 50 -8.53 0.41 -10.56
N ALA A 51 -7.34 -0.14 -10.37
CA ALA A 51 -6.90 -0.65 -9.07
C ALA A 51 -6.92 0.45 -8.01
N VAL A 52 -6.35 1.61 -8.31
CA VAL A 52 -6.28 2.71 -7.35
C VAL A 52 -7.65 3.34 -7.09
N GLN A 53 -8.49 3.45 -8.12
CA GLN A 53 -9.82 4.01 -7.98
C GLN A 53 -10.74 3.09 -7.16
N THR A 54 -10.59 1.78 -7.33
CA THR A 54 -11.38 0.80 -6.56
C THR A 54 -11.15 0.94 -5.07
N VAL A 55 -9.90 1.15 -4.65
CA VAL A 55 -9.59 1.36 -3.22
C VAL A 55 -10.27 2.63 -2.71
N LEU A 56 -10.17 3.73 -3.46
CA LEU A 56 -10.79 4.99 -3.07
C LEU A 56 -12.31 4.85 -2.96
N ASP A 57 -12.94 4.21 -3.94
CA ASP A 57 -14.40 4.02 -3.94
C ASP A 57 -14.85 3.16 -2.78
N THR A 58 -14.11 2.10 -2.46
CA THR A 58 -14.41 1.22 -1.34
C THR A 58 -14.34 1.98 -0.01
N LEU A 59 -13.29 2.77 0.19
CA LEU A 59 -13.16 3.59 1.38
C LEU A 59 -14.26 4.65 1.46
N ARG A 60 -14.60 5.26 0.34
CA ARG A 60 -15.65 6.29 0.31
C ARG A 60 -17.03 5.71 0.64
N SER A 61 -17.25 4.46 0.28
CA SER A 61 -18.50 3.75 0.64
C SER A 61 -18.62 3.58 2.16
N ASP A 62 -17.51 3.29 2.84
CA ASP A 62 -17.47 3.14 4.30
C ASP A 62 -17.35 4.47 5.02
N TYR A 63 -16.67 5.44 4.43
CA TYR A 63 -16.38 6.75 5.01
C TYR A 63 -16.70 7.85 3.99
N PRO A 64 -17.99 8.21 3.82
CA PRO A 64 -18.39 9.16 2.77
C PRO A 64 -17.76 10.55 2.88
N GLU A 65 -17.29 10.92 4.07
CA GLU A 65 -16.68 12.23 4.32
C GLU A 65 -15.16 12.22 4.23
N LEU A 66 -14.57 11.15 3.73
CA LEU A 66 -13.12 11.09 3.58
C LEU A 66 -12.59 12.23 2.71
N GLU A 67 -11.35 12.61 2.97
CA GLU A 67 -10.61 13.54 2.13
C GLU A 67 -9.54 12.78 1.37
N ALA A 68 -9.40 13.05 0.08
CA ALA A 68 -8.41 12.39 -0.77
C ALA A 68 -7.72 13.40 -1.66
N GLU A 69 -6.40 13.24 -1.79
CA GLU A 69 -5.57 14.05 -2.66
C GLU A 69 -4.80 13.12 -3.59
N GLU A 70 -4.82 13.42 -4.90
CA GLU A 70 -4.02 12.65 -5.85
C GLU A 70 -2.54 12.99 -5.69
N VAL A 71 -1.70 11.96 -5.67
CA VAL A 71 -0.26 12.09 -5.46
C VAL A 71 0.50 11.32 -6.53
N ARG A 72 1.60 11.91 -7.01
CA ARG A 72 2.52 11.28 -7.95
C ARG A 72 3.92 11.35 -7.36
N GLU A 73 4.63 10.24 -7.36
CA GLU A 73 6.00 10.19 -6.88
C GLU A 73 6.76 9.05 -7.56
N THR A 74 8.07 9.08 -7.48
CA THR A 74 8.90 8.01 -8.04
C THR A 74 9.10 6.91 -7.01
N ILE A 75 8.72 5.67 -7.37
CA ILE A 75 8.96 4.48 -6.57
C ILE A 75 9.48 3.41 -7.51
N ALA A 76 10.54 2.69 -7.10
CA ALA A 76 11.14 1.62 -7.90
C ALA A 76 11.52 2.07 -9.31
N GLY A 77 11.94 3.33 -9.44
CA GLY A 77 12.39 3.88 -10.72
C GLY A 77 11.29 4.27 -11.71
N GLN A 78 10.03 4.25 -11.29
CA GLN A 78 8.92 4.64 -12.17
C GLN A 78 7.96 5.59 -11.45
N GLU A 79 7.14 6.30 -12.21
CA GLU A 79 6.11 7.16 -11.65
C GLU A 79 5.01 6.31 -11.00
N ALA A 80 4.82 6.49 -9.70
CA ALA A 80 3.75 5.85 -8.96
C ALA A 80 2.64 6.88 -8.74
N VAL A 81 1.41 6.50 -9.02
CA VAL A 81 0.25 7.37 -8.87
C VAL A 81 -0.69 6.78 -7.84
N GLY A 82 -1.31 7.62 -7.05
CA GLY A 82 -2.27 7.15 -6.06
C GLY A 82 -2.91 8.29 -5.31
N HIS A 83 -3.35 8.01 -4.10
CA HIS A 83 -4.02 8.99 -3.24
C HIS A 83 -3.44 8.98 -1.85
N ASP A 84 -3.41 10.15 -1.23
CA ASP A 84 -3.27 10.29 0.22
C ASP A 84 -4.68 10.55 0.73
N ILE A 85 -5.16 9.66 1.59
CA ILE A 85 -6.54 9.64 2.04
C ILE A 85 -6.59 9.79 3.56
N GLN A 86 -7.50 10.63 4.04
CA GLN A 86 -7.76 10.77 5.48
C GLN A 86 -9.23 10.52 5.75
N PHE A 87 -9.51 9.75 6.79
CA PHE A 87 -10.87 9.46 7.21
C PHE A 87 -10.94 9.30 8.73
N PHE A 88 -12.14 9.48 9.26
CA PHE A 88 -12.38 9.42 10.70
C PHE A 88 -12.98 8.09 11.08
N SER A 89 -12.39 7.41 12.05
CA SER A 89 -12.89 6.13 12.55
C SER A 89 -12.45 5.94 14.00
N LEU A 90 -13.36 5.50 14.86
CA LEU A 90 -13.08 5.26 16.28
C LEU A 90 -12.45 6.48 16.97
N ASP A 91 -12.98 7.67 16.65
CA ASP A 91 -12.54 8.97 17.21
C ASP A 91 -11.10 9.35 16.83
N LEU A 92 -10.52 8.70 15.83
CA LEU A 92 -9.17 9.00 15.35
C LEU A 92 -9.17 9.29 13.87
N THR A 93 -8.29 10.18 13.44
CA THR A 93 -8.00 10.35 12.02
C THR A 93 -7.07 9.23 11.58
N ASN A 94 -7.46 8.57 10.50
CA ASN A 94 -6.65 7.53 9.85
C ASN A 94 -6.10 8.07 8.54
N THR A 95 -4.85 7.77 8.26
CA THR A 95 -4.19 8.09 7.00
C THR A 95 -3.97 6.81 6.23
N CYS A 96 -4.46 6.78 4.98
CA CYS A 96 -4.27 5.64 4.07
C CYS A 96 -3.67 6.17 2.78
N CYS A 97 -2.53 5.64 2.38
CA CYS A 97 -1.86 6.05 1.15
C CYS A 97 -1.85 4.89 0.16
N THR A 98 -2.15 5.17 -1.10
CA THR A 98 -2.12 4.18 -2.18
C THR A 98 -1.17 4.64 -3.27
N ARG A 99 -0.42 3.69 -3.85
CA ARG A 99 0.47 3.95 -4.99
C ARG A 99 0.42 2.74 -5.91
N VAL A 100 0.20 2.99 -7.21
CA VAL A 100 0.18 1.90 -8.20
C VAL A 100 1.40 1.99 -9.10
N LEU A 101 1.92 0.82 -9.44
CA LEU A 101 3.06 0.63 -10.31
C LEU A 101 2.72 -0.43 -11.35
N SER A 102 3.40 -0.36 -12.49
CA SER A 102 3.34 -1.44 -13.47
C SER A 102 4.49 -2.40 -13.24
N CYS A 103 4.24 -3.68 -13.42
CA CYS A 103 5.28 -4.70 -13.38
C CYS A 103 5.03 -5.72 -14.47
N GLU A 104 6.00 -6.62 -14.67
CA GLU A 104 5.93 -7.62 -15.75
C GLU A 104 4.67 -8.48 -15.65
N MET A 105 4.28 -8.83 -14.43
CA MET A 105 3.16 -9.75 -14.17
C MET A 105 1.81 -9.04 -14.04
N GLY A 106 1.76 -7.71 -14.13
CA GLY A 106 0.50 -6.97 -13.98
C GLY A 106 0.65 -5.63 -13.28
N THR A 107 -0.29 -5.35 -12.40
CA THR A 107 -0.33 -4.11 -11.61
C THR A 107 0.04 -4.39 -10.17
N LEU A 108 0.95 -3.60 -9.64
CA LEU A 108 1.37 -3.66 -8.25
C LEU A 108 0.77 -2.47 -7.51
N LEU A 109 -0.02 -2.74 -6.49
CA LEU A 109 -0.60 -1.72 -5.63
C LEU A 109 0.07 -1.77 -4.26
N ALA A 110 0.69 -0.67 -3.85
CA ALA A 110 1.19 -0.49 -2.50
C ALA A 110 0.20 0.37 -1.73
N MET A 111 -0.13 -0.04 -0.52
CA MET A 111 -1.04 0.69 0.35
C MET A 111 -0.53 0.61 1.78
N TRP A 112 -0.55 1.74 2.50
CA TRP A 112 -0.20 1.72 3.93
C TRP A 112 -1.15 2.61 4.69
N GLN A 113 -1.39 2.23 5.93
CA GLN A 113 -2.38 2.89 6.78
C GLN A 113 -1.92 2.93 8.23
N ALA A 114 -2.21 4.04 8.89
CA ALA A 114 -2.02 4.18 10.32
C ALA A 114 -2.98 5.25 10.86
N ASP A 115 -3.32 5.15 12.15
CA ASP A 115 -4.06 6.22 12.81
C ASP A 115 -3.09 7.27 13.40
N ASP A 116 -3.63 8.37 13.90
CA ASP A 116 -2.84 9.48 14.43
C ASP A 116 -1.91 9.09 15.58
N LEU A 117 -2.25 8.05 16.34
CA LEU A 117 -1.45 7.62 17.49
C LEU A 117 -0.16 6.95 17.05
N GLU A 118 -0.17 6.27 15.91
CA GLU A 118 0.99 5.51 15.42
C GLU A 118 1.70 6.15 14.24
N LEU A 119 1.05 7.06 13.52
CA LEU A 119 1.54 7.56 12.24
C LEU A 119 2.96 8.11 12.30
N ALA A 120 3.26 8.94 13.31
CA ALA A 120 4.59 9.54 13.42
C ALA A 120 5.71 8.51 13.56
N GLU A 121 5.43 7.37 14.21
CA GLU A 121 6.41 6.30 14.36
C GLU A 121 6.53 5.42 13.12
N VAL A 122 5.42 5.13 12.47
CA VAL A 122 5.42 4.12 11.39
C VAL A 122 5.63 4.71 10.01
N GLU A 123 5.32 5.99 9.80
CA GLU A 123 5.48 6.61 8.48
C GLU A 123 6.90 6.50 7.92
N PRO A 124 7.97 6.80 8.69
CA PRO A 124 9.33 6.61 8.18
C PRO A 124 9.62 5.16 7.80
N ILE A 125 9.01 4.21 8.51
CA ILE A 125 9.19 2.78 8.22
C ILE A 125 8.47 2.42 6.92
N PHE A 126 7.23 2.89 6.72
CA PHE A 126 6.53 2.71 5.45
C PHE A 126 7.32 3.30 4.28
N ARG A 127 7.88 4.49 4.46
CA ARG A 127 8.71 5.13 3.42
C ARG A 127 9.96 4.33 3.13
N ALA A 128 10.60 3.75 4.15
CA ALA A 128 11.76 2.89 3.97
C ALA A 128 11.38 1.61 3.21
N MET A 129 10.22 1.04 3.48
CA MET A 129 9.72 -0.12 2.75
C MET A 129 9.52 0.21 1.27
N CYS A 130 8.90 1.34 0.97
CA CYS A 130 8.72 1.81 -0.41
C CYS A 130 10.08 2.06 -1.09
N ALA A 131 11.03 2.65 -0.37
CA ALA A 131 12.36 2.92 -0.91
C ALA A 131 13.13 1.64 -1.23
N SER A 132 12.83 0.54 -0.52
CA SER A 132 13.47 -0.77 -0.77
C SER A 132 12.82 -1.53 -1.92
N LEU A 133 11.64 -1.10 -2.39
CA LEU A 133 10.89 -1.81 -3.41
C LEU A 133 11.62 -1.80 -4.74
N ARG A 134 11.72 -2.99 -5.35
CA ARG A 134 12.31 -3.19 -6.67
C ARG A 134 11.37 -4.04 -7.49
N VAL A 135 11.23 -3.67 -8.75
CA VAL A 135 10.36 -4.36 -9.69
C VAL A 135 11.20 -4.70 -10.92
N ASP A 136 11.30 -5.96 -11.24
CA ASP A 136 11.99 -6.43 -12.44
C ASP A 136 11.08 -6.23 -13.66
N GLU A 137 11.67 -5.79 -14.76
CA GLU A 137 10.96 -5.58 -16.02
C GLU A 137 11.45 -6.52 -17.10
#